data_70408a3f8b26fc49753b9ccb8bd051f0
#
_entry.id   70408a3f8b26fc49753b9ccb8bd051f0
#
_cell.length_a   1.000
_cell.length_b   1.000
_cell.length_c   1.000
_cell.angle_alpha   90.00
_cell.angle_beta   90.00
_cell.angle_gamma   90.00
#
_symmetry.space_group_name_H-M   'P 1'
#
loop_
_entity.id
_entity.type
_entity.pdbx_description
1 polymer ?
#
loop_
_entity_poly.entity_id
_entity_poly.type
_entity_poly.pdbx_seq_one_letter_code
_entity_poly.pdbx_strand_id
1 'polypeptide(L)'
;MKRFIQLLFLVSLLFAPVLSSRAQLPAVTLKNMSGVEVCTDTLSNGGKPFIIDFFATWCKPCNRELDAINEVYEEWQEETGVKIIAVSIDQAQNINKVKPLVSNHNWEYEILLDPNSEFLRVLGGKMIPYTLIVDGKGKIVYKHSGYTDGAETELIEKVRELCADAK
;
A
#
# COMPACT_ATOMS: atom_id res chain seq x y z
N MET A 1 14.54 11.84 -56.78
CA MET A 1 14.11 12.58 -55.60
C MET A 1 12.83 12.01 -54.94
N LYS A 2 11.84 11.50 -55.67
CA LYS A 2 10.59 10.96 -55.07
C LYS A 2 10.78 9.65 -54.25
N ARG A 3 11.76 8.82 -54.52
CA ARG A 3 12.00 7.56 -53.80
C ARG A 3 12.76 7.74 -52.46
N PHE A 4 13.50 8.83 -52.29
CA PHE A 4 14.21 9.13 -51.04
C PHE A 4 13.27 9.68 -49.95
N ILE A 5 12.21 10.36 -50.34
CA ILE A 5 11.21 10.91 -49.39
C ILE A 5 10.31 9.81 -48.83
N GLN A 6 10.05 8.74 -49.60
CA GLN A 6 9.26 7.58 -49.09
C GLN A 6 10.00 6.73 -48.04
N LEU A 7 11.34 6.66 -48.10
CA LEU A 7 12.12 5.91 -47.08
C LEU A 7 12.19 6.65 -45.73
N LEU A 8 12.16 7.98 -45.74
CA LEU A 8 12.17 8.78 -44.51
C LEU A 8 10.85 8.70 -43.71
N PHE A 9 9.71 8.45 -44.38
CA PHE A 9 8.41 8.27 -43.71
C PHE A 9 8.23 6.89 -43.07
N LEU A 10 8.95 5.85 -43.55
CA LEU A 10 8.85 4.49 -43.02
C LEU A 10 9.67 4.27 -41.73
N VAL A 11 10.65 5.11 -41.42
CA VAL A 11 11.49 5.01 -40.22
C VAL A 11 10.86 5.74 -39.04
N SER A 12 9.95 6.69 -39.26
CA SER A 12 9.27 7.47 -38.21
C SER A 12 8.18 6.70 -37.46
N LEU A 13 7.78 5.51 -37.92
CA LEU A 13 6.63 4.76 -37.34
C LEU A 13 7.02 3.75 -36.25
N LEU A 14 8.29 3.65 -35.85
CA LEU A 14 8.80 2.65 -34.93
C LEU A 14 9.11 3.19 -33.52
N PHE A 15 8.87 4.47 -33.28
CA PHE A 15 9.01 5.04 -31.93
C PHE A 15 7.63 5.25 -31.29
N ALA A 16 6.85 4.16 -31.15
CA ALA A 16 5.73 4.19 -30.23
C ALA A 16 6.32 4.26 -28.81
N PRO A 17 5.99 5.29 -28.01
CA PRO A 17 6.36 5.29 -26.60
C PRO A 17 5.72 4.06 -26.00
N VAL A 18 6.54 3.15 -25.46
CA VAL A 18 6.06 2.09 -24.59
C VAL A 18 5.50 2.82 -23.38
N LEU A 19 4.18 3.02 -23.36
CA LEU A 19 3.47 3.41 -22.15
C LEU A 19 3.66 2.27 -21.16
N SER A 20 4.68 2.41 -20.32
CA SER A 20 4.87 1.54 -19.16
C SER A 20 3.62 1.70 -18.32
N SER A 21 2.71 0.73 -18.39
CA SER A 21 1.55 0.65 -17.52
C SER A 21 2.11 0.47 -16.09
N ARG A 22 2.24 1.60 -15.38
CA ARG A 22 2.55 1.58 -13.96
C ARG A 22 1.35 0.92 -13.28
N ALA A 23 1.58 -0.15 -12.54
CA ALA A 23 0.58 -0.71 -11.64
C ALA A 23 0.36 0.31 -10.52
N GLN A 24 -0.51 1.27 -10.77
CA GLN A 24 -1.01 2.20 -9.76
C GLN A 24 -2.02 1.49 -8.86
N LEU A 25 -2.20 2.02 -7.67
CA LEU A 25 -3.27 1.53 -6.79
C LEU A 25 -4.62 1.67 -7.51
N PRO A 26 -5.49 0.67 -7.44
CA PRO A 26 -6.82 0.75 -8.02
C PRO A 26 -7.65 1.80 -7.28
N ALA A 27 -8.53 2.50 -8.00
CA ALA A 27 -9.45 3.48 -7.44
C ALA A 27 -10.61 2.78 -6.73
N VAL A 28 -10.62 2.81 -5.41
CA VAL A 28 -11.72 2.38 -4.54
C VAL A 28 -11.98 3.48 -3.54
N THR A 29 -13.25 3.80 -3.26
CA THR A 29 -13.59 4.79 -2.25
C THR A 29 -13.77 4.10 -0.90
N LEU A 30 -12.88 4.39 0.03
CA LEU A 30 -12.93 3.97 1.43
C LEU A 30 -13.31 5.14 2.34
N LYS A 31 -13.51 4.87 3.62
CA LYS A 31 -13.68 5.92 4.65
C LYS A 31 -12.59 5.80 5.70
N ASN A 32 -12.14 6.94 6.20
CA ASN A 32 -11.33 6.95 7.41
C ASN A 32 -12.21 6.83 8.68
N MET A 33 -11.59 6.76 9.85
CA MET A 33 -12.32 6.66 11.13
C MET A 33 -13.18 7.87 11.48
N SER A 34 -13.01 9.00 10.78
CA SER A 34 -13.85 10.20 10.92
C SER A 34 -14.99 10.23 9.90
N GLY A 35 -15.12 9.20 9.06
CA GLY A 35 -16.17 9.10 8.03
C GLY A 35 -15.88 9.86 6.74
N VAL A 36 -14.69 10.45 6.61
CA VAL A 36 -14.25 11.15 5.39
C VAL A 36 -13.91 10.12 4.32
N GLU A 37 -14.38 10.35 3.11
CA GLU A 37 -14.08 9.51 1.94
C GLU A 37 -12.65 9.74 1.46
N VAL A 38 -11.97 8.64 1.14
CA VAL A 38 -10.60 8.60 0.63
C VAL A 38 -10.58 7.69 -0.59
N CYS A 39 -10.14 8.21 -1.74
CA CYS A 39 -9.93 7.40 -2.93
C CYS A 39 -8.53 6.76 -2.89
N THR A 40 -8.46 5.45 -3.04
CA THR A 40 -7.22 4.70 -2.81
C THR A 40 -6.14 4.92 -3.87
N ASP A 41 -6.49 5.39 -5.08
CA ASP A 41 -5.53 5.78 -6.11
C ASP A 41 -4.81 7.12 -5.79
N THR A 42 -5.34 7.88 -4.82
CA THR A 42 -4.70 9.12 -4.33
C THR A 42 -3.78 8.91 -3.12
N LEU A 43 -3.73 7.68 -2.59
CA LEU A 43 -2.86 7.37 -1.46
C LEU A 43 -1.39 7.61 -1.82
N SER A 44 -0.71 8.34 -0.96
CA SER A 44 0.70 8.70 -1.18
C SER A 44 1.40 9.03 0.14
N ASN A 45 2.72 9.09 0.08
CA ASN A 45 3.57 9.49 1.19
C ASN A 45 4.61 10.53 0.74
N GLY A 46 4.18 11.54 -0.03
CA GLY A 46 5.07 12.63 -0.45
C GLY A 46 6.30 12.18 -1.25
N GLY A 47 6.16 11.12 -2.07
CA GLY A 47 7.26 10.56 -2.85
C GLY A 47 8.11 9.52 -2.10
N LYS A 48 7.81 9.24 -0.85
CA LYS A 48 8.44 8.18 -0.05
C LYS A 48 7.62 6.88 -0.11
N PRO A 49 8.22 5.71 0.17
CA PRO A 49 7.49 4.45 0.28
C PRO A 49 6.44 4.48 1.40
N PHE A 50 5.41 3.65 1.25
CA PHE A 50 4.42 3.40 2.30
C PHE A 50 3.95 1.95 2.28
N ILE A 51 3.44 1.50 3.42
CA ILE A 51 2.94 0.15 3.61
C ILE A 51 1.41 0.22 3.73
N ILE A 52 0.71 -0.68 3.05
CA ILE A 52 -0.72 -0.93 3.23
C ILE A 52 -0.84 -2.29 3.90
N ASP A 53 -1.49 -2.34 5.06
CA ASP A 53 -1.71 -3.57 5.81
C ASP A 53 -3.20 -3.81 6.03
N PHE A 54 -3.72 -4.95 5.58
CA PHE A 54 -5.11 -5.32 5.74
C PHE A 54 -5.30 -6.18 6.98
N PHE A 55 -6.16 -5.71 7.87
CA PHE A 55 -6.47 -6.35 9.15
C PHE A 55 -7.97 -6.43 9.42
N ALA A 56 -8.32 -7.09 10.54
CA ALA A 56 -9.65 -7.02 11.13
C ALA A 56 -9.53 -7.14 12.65
N THR A 57 -10.52 -6.62 13.37
CA THR A 57 -10.51 -6.63 14.85
C THR A 57 -10.47 -8.04 15.45
N TRP A 58 -10.98 -9.03 14.74
CA TRP A 58 -10.98 -10.46 15.12
C TRP A 58 -9.74 -11.24 14.64
N CYS A 59 -8.86 -10.62 13.84
CA CYS A 59 -7.69 -11.27 13.27
C CYS A 59 -6.49 -11.18 14.22
N LYS A 60 -6.28 -12.20 15.04
CA LYS A 60 -5.17 -12.24 16.01
C LYS A 60 -3.78 -12.11 15.39
N PRO A 61 -3.43 -12.82 14.26
CA PRO A 61 -2.12 -12.63 13.64
C PRO A 61 -1.94 -11.21 13.07
N CYS A 62 -3.00 -10.57 12.54
CA CYS A 62 -2.92 -9.19 12.06
C CYS A 62 -2.60 -8.23 13.22
N ASN A 63 -3.28 -8.39 14.36
CA ASN A 63 -3.03 -7.53 15.51
C ASN A 63 -1.60 -7.68 16.02
N ARG A 64 -1.04 -8.91 16.03
CA ARG A 64 0.36 -9.14 16.40
C ARG A 64 1.34 -8.49 15.43
N GLU A 65 1.07 -8.54 14.12
CA GLU A 65 1.88 -7.87 13.11
C GLU A 65 1.89 -6.35 13.34
N LEU A 66 0.70 -5.75 13.46
CA LEU A 66 0.57 -4.32 13.69
C LEU A 66 1.16 -3.89 15.04
N ASP A 67 1.08 -4.72 16.09
CA ASP A 67 1.74 -4.46 17.37
C ASP A 67 3.26 -4.48 17.24
N ALA A 68 3.81 -5.52 16.58
CA ALA A 68 5.25 -5.64 16.36
C ALA A 68 5.81 -4.47 15.53
N ILE A 69 5.08 -4.04 14.50
CA ILE A 69 5.45 -2.85 13.74
C ILE A 69 5.37 -1.60 14.63
N ASN A 70 4.35 -1.48 15.49
CA ASN A 70 4.15 -0.30 16.35
C ASN A 70 5.32 -0.09 17.32
N GLU A 71 5.94 -1.17 17.81
CA GLU A 71 7.09 -1.11 18.72
C GLU A 71 8.31 -0.44 18.07
N VAL A 72 8.44 -0.49 16.75
CA VAL A 72 9.59 0.02 15.99
C VAL A 72 9.22 1.11 14.99
N TYR A 73 7.96 1.55 14.95
CA TYR A 73 7.46 2.44 13.91
C TYR A 73 8.10 3.84 13.94
N GLU A 74 8.34 4.39 15.12
CA GLU A 74 9.02 5.68 15.27
C GLU A 74 10.42 5.63 14.66
N GLU A 75 11.20 4.56 14.94
CA GLU A 75 12.51 4.35 14.34
C GLU A 75 12.44 4.24 12.82
N TRP A 76 11.46 3.49 12.29
CA TRP A 76 11.27 3.34 10.85
C TRP A 76 10.94 4.68 10.17
N GLN A 77 10.11 5.50 10.83
CA GLN A 77 9.77 6.83 10.32
C GLN A 77 10.96 7.78 10.32
N GLU A 78 11.75 7.79 11.38
CA GLU A 78 12.96 8.61 11.47
C GLU A 78 13.97 8.22 10.39
N GLU A 79 14.18 6.92 10.17
CA GLU A 79 15.16 6.42 9.21
C GLU A 79 14.73 6.59 7.76
N THR A 80 13.49 6.22 7.42
CA THR A 80 13.02 6.09 6.04
C THR A 80 11.90 7.07 5.68
N GLY A 81 11.20 7.57 6.68
CA GLY A 81 9.97 8.34 6.50
C GLY A 81 8.80 7.49 6.02
N VAL A 82 8.85 6.16 6.20
CA VAL A 82 7.77 5.26 5.81
C VAL A 82 6.48 5.58 6.54
N LYS A 83 5.35 5.42 5.86
CA LYS A 83 4.01 5.58 6.42
C LYS A 83 3.30 4.23 6.41
N ILE A 84 2.55 3.93 7.46
CA ILE A 84 1.66 2.78 7.52
C ILE A 84 0.21 3.25 7.31
N ILE A 85 -0.50 2.56 6.42
CA ILE A 85 -1.94 2.71 6.20
C ILE A 85 -2.56 1.36 6.50
N ALA A 86 -3.20 1.23 7.67
CA ALA A 86 -3.87 0.01 8.06
C ALA A 86 -5.33 0.03 7.61
N VAL A 87 -5.75 -0.98 6.85
CA VAL A 87 -7.08 -1.07 6.24
C VAL A 87 -7.88 -2.16 6.91
N SER A 88 -8.89 -1.77 7.68
CA SER A 88 -9.80 -2.73 8.31
C SER A 88 -10.81 -3.29 7.30
N ILE A 89 -10.92 -4.61 7.27
CA ILE A 89 -11.98 -5.32 6.54
C ILE A 89 -13.14 -5.76 7.45
N ASP A 90 -13.25 -5.18 8.65
CA ASP A 90 -14.41 -5.43 9.49
C ASP A 90 -15.69 -5.01 8.79
N GLN A 91 -16.66 -5.94 8.72
CA GLN A 91 -17.95 -5.68 8.11
C GLN A 91 -18.73 -4.59 8.88
N ALA A 92 -19.72 -3.99 8.21
CA ALA A 92 -20.48 -2.86 8.74
C ALA A 92 -20.99 -3.03 10.18
N GLN A 93 -21.41 -4.25 10.58
CA GLN A 93 -21.87 -4.53 11.94
C GLN A 93 -20.76 -4.51 13.00
N ASN A 94 -19.48 -4.63 12.59
CA ASN A 94 -18.32 -4.65 13.50
C ASN A 94 -17.43 -3.43 13.40
N ILE A 95 -17.70 -2.54 12.45
CA ILE A 95 -16.83 -1.38 12.17
C ILE A 95 -16.60 -0.46 13.37
N ASN A 96 -17.57 -0.40 14.27
CA ASN A 96 -17.49 0.36 15.50
C ASN A 96 -16.48 -0.21 16.52
N LYS A 97 -15.97 -1.42 16.31
CA LYS A 97 -14.94 -2.05 17.15
C LYS A 97 -13.52 -1.60 16.73
N VAL A 98 -13.35 -1.07 15.50
CA VAL A 98 -12.04 -0.68 14.97
C VAL A 98 -11.41 0.43 15.79
N LYS A 99 -12.14 1.51 16.03
CA LYS A 99 -11.61 2.65 16.78
C LYS A 99 -11.18 2.29 18.23
N PRO A 100 -11.98 1.55 19.01
CA PRO A 100 -11.54 1.07 20.34
C PRO A 100 -10.29 0.18 20.27
N LEU A 101 -10.19 -0.73 19.28
CA LEU A 101 -9.01 -1.57 19.11
C LEU A 101 -7.76 -0.71 18.87
N VAL A 102 -7.80 0.16 17.87
CA VAL A 102 -6.69 1.06 17.51
C VAL A 102 -6.24 1.89 18.73
N SER A 103 -7.19 2.43 19.49
CA SER A 103 -6.88 3.21 20.70
C SER A 103 -6.25 2.35 21.81
N ASN A 104 -6.72 1.11 22.00
CA ASN A 104 -6.21 0.22 23.04
C ASN A 104 -4.78 -0.26 22.74
N HIS A 105 -4.43 -0.42 21.47
CA HIS A 105 -3.10 -0.81 21.03
C HIS A 105 -2.17 0.40 20.80
N ASN A 106 -2.68 1.63 20.92
CA ASN A 106 -1.94 2.88 20.66
C ASN A 106 -1.32 2.93 19.26
N TRP A 107 -2.02 2.38 18.26
CA TRP A 107 -1.54 2.47 16.88
C TRP A 107 -1.71 3.88 16.32
N GLU A 108 -0.62 4.47 15.87
CA GLU A 108 -0.58 5.81 15.27
C GLU A 108 -0.66 5.79 13.74
N TYR A 109 -1.17 4.70 13.20
CA TYR A 109 -1.33 4.51 11.75
C TYR A 109 -2.50 5.32 11.19
N GLU A 110 -2.43 5.64 9.90
CA GLU A 110 -3.63 6.02 9.17
C GLU A 110 -4.56 4.81 9.03
N ILE A 111 -5.80 4.93 9.48
CA ILE A 111 -6.78 3.84 9.44
C ILE A 111 -7.84 4.13 8.38
N LEU A 112 -8.03 3.18 7.45
CA LEU A 112 -9.10 3.16 6.48
C LEU A 112 -10.02 1.96 6.71
N LEU A 113 -11.26 2.08 6.24
CA LEU A 113 -12.32 1.11 6.46
C LEU A 113 -12.81 0.57 5.11
N ASP A 114 -12.66 -0.74 4.89
CA ASP A 114 -13.07 -1.50 3.70
C ASP A 114 -14.11 -2.57 4.06
N PRO A 115 -15.33 -2.18 4.51
CA PRO A 115 -16.31 -3.11 5.08
C PRO A 115 -16.82 -4.18 4.09
N ASN A 116 -16.61 -3.97 2.81
CA ASN A 116 -16.95 -4.90 1.74
C ASN A 116 -15.75 -5.68 1.22
N SER A 117 -14.55 -5.46 1.78
CA SER A 117 -13.27 -6.03 1.31
C SER A 117 -13.05 -5.79 -0.19
N GLU A 118 -13.51 -4.67 -0.72
CA GLU A 118 -13.41 -4.35 -2.14
C GLU A 118 -11.96 -4.05 -2.52
N PHE A 119 -11.30 -3.19 -1.74
CA PHE A 119 -9.89 -2.83 -1.97
C PHE A 119 -8.98 -4.04 -1.80
N LEU A 120 -9.20 -4.85 -0.75
CA LEU A 120 -8.47 -6.10 -0.57
C LEU A 120 -8.58 -7.01 -1.82
N ARG A 121 -9.81 -7.22 -2.33
CA ARG A 121 -10.05 -8.11 -3.47
C ARG A 121 -9.42 -7.62 -4.78
N VAL A 122 -9.54 -6.33 -5.08
CA VAL A 122 -8.97 -5.79 -6.33
C VAL A 122 -7.44 -5.79 -6.31
N LEU A 123 -6.81 -5.79 -5.12
CA LEU A 123 -5.37 -5.97 -4.94
C LEU A 123 -4.92 -7.43 -4.99
N GLY A 124 -5.89 -8.37 -5.04
CA GLY A 124 -5.64 -9.82 -5.11
C GLY A 124 -5.48 -10.49 -3.75
N GLY A 125 -5.75 -9.78 -2.64
CA GLY A 125 -5.75 -10.35 -1.29
C GLY A 125 -6.89 -11.36 -1.12
N LYS A 126 -6.56 -12.53 -0.58
CA LYS A 126 -7.51 -13.63 -0.31
C LYS A 126 -7.64 -13.95 1.17
N MET A 127 -6.66 -13.55 1.95
CA MET A 127 -6.58 -13.76 3.40
C MET A 127 -5.84 -12.58 4.04
N ILE A 128 -6.02 -12.41 5.33
CA ILE A 128 -5.33 -11.40 6.15
C ILE A 128 -4.50 -12.09 7.25
N PRO A 129 -3.43 -11.44 7.71
CA PRO A 129 -2.93 -10.16 7.24
C PRO A 129 -2.48 -10.23 5.77
N TYR A 130 -2.67 -9.15 5.04
CA TYR A 130 -2.19 -8.98 3.67
C TYR A 130 -1.50 -7.64 3.57
N THR A 131 -0.21 -7.67 3.37
CA THR A 131 0.66 -6.51 3.46
C THR A 131 1.28 -6.20 2.11
N LEU A 132 1.32 -4.94 1.75
CA LEU A 132 1.85 -4.42 0.50
C LEU A 132 2.84 -3.31 0.79
N ILE A 133 3.93 -3.26 0.02
CA ILE A 133 4.79 -2.08 -0.03
C ILE A 133 4.56 -1.38 -1.35
N VAL A 134 4.32 -0.08 -1.27
CA VAL A 134 4.12 0.83 -2.40
C VAL A 134 5.30 1.80 -2.43
N ASP A 135 5.95 1.94 -3.57
CA ASP A 135 7.05 2.88 -3.74
C ASP A 135 6.58 4.34 -3.78
N GLY A 136 7.52 5.28 -3.73
CA GLY A 136 7.21 6.71 -3.78
C GLY A 136 6.53 7.18 -5.08
N LYS A 137 6.42 6.32 -6.09
CA LYS A 137 5.74 6.57 -7.37
C LYS A 137 4.35 5.93 -7.44
N GLY A 138 3.87 5.31 -6.35
CA GLY A 138 2.57 4.65 -6.27
C GLY A 138 2.55 3.24 -6.87
N LYS A 139 3.70 2.63 -7.15
CA LYS A 139 3.79 1.27 -7.67
C LYS A 139 3.89 0.26 -6.53
N ILE A 140 3.08 -0.79 -6.56
CA ILE A 140 3.20 -1.92 -5.64
C ILE A 140 4.46 -2.71 -6.02
N VAL A 141 5.39 -2.85 -5.08
CA VAL A 141 6.70 -3.50 -5.28
C VAL A 141 6.88 -4.77 -4.46
N TYR A 142 6.07 -4.95 -3.42
CA TYR A 142 6.08 -6.14 -2.57
C TYR A 142 4.67 -6.50 -2.11
N LYS A 143 4.41 -7.79 -1.92
CA LYS A 143 3.15 -8.34 -1.40
C LYS A 143 3.45 -9.53 -0.52
N HIS A 144 2.82 -9.59 0.65
CA HIS A 144 2.93 -10.70 1.58
C HIS A 144 1.56 -11.06 2.14
N SER A 145 1.37 -12.32 2.53
CA SER A 145 0.14 -12.80 3.19
C SER A 145 0.50 -13.67 4.37
N GLY A 146 -0.18 -13.45 5.48
CA GLY A 146 0.09 -14.12 6.75
C GLY A 146 1.19 -13.41 7.53
N TYR A 147 1.29 -13.74 8.83
CA TYR A 147 2.29 -13.19 9.73
C TYR A 147 2.91 -14.29 10.59
N THR A 148 4.21 -14.24 10.72
CA THR A 148 5.02 -14.97 11.71
C THR A 148 5.88 -13.96 12.46
N ASP A 149 6.08 -14.18 13.75
CA ASP A 149 6.85 -13.26 14.59
C ASP A 149 8.24 -12.98 13.99
N GLY A 150 8.59 -11.70 13.83
CA GLY A 150 9.84 -11.25 13.19
C GLY A 150 9.72 -10.93 11.68
N ALA A 151 8.59 -11.23 11.04
CA ALA A 151 8.40 -10.96 9.61
C ALA A 151 8.37 -9.46 9.29
N GLU A 152 8.07 -8.60 10.27
CA GLU A 152 8.13 -7.14 10.13
C GLU A 152 9.53 -6.64 9.75
N THR A 153 10.58 -7.37 10.14
CA THR A 153 11.96 -7.05 9.76
C THR A 153 12.16 -7.08 8.24
N GLU A 154 11.54 -8.03 7.53
CA GLU A 154 11.61 -8.08 6.07
C GLU A 154 10.94 -6.86 5.43
N LEU A 155 9.85 -6.36 6.01
CA LEU A 155 9.15 -5.19 5.50
C LEU A 155 10.05 -3.96 5.51
N ILE A 156 10.74 -3.69 6.64
CA ILE A 156 11.60 -2.51 6.73
C ILE A 156 12.87 -2.64 5.87
N GLU A 157 13.41 -3.84 5.71
CA GLU A 157 14.54 -4.06 4.79
C GLU A 157 14.16 -3.72 3.35
N LYS A 158 12.97 -4.11 2.89
CA LYS A 158 12.45 -3.73 1.57
C LYS A 158 12.25 -2.22 1.42
N VAL A 159 11.75 -1.56 2.46
CA VAL A 159 11.59 -0.10 2.46
C VAL A 159 12.96 0.60 2.39
N ARG A 160 13.97 0.11 3.12
CA ARG A 160 15.35 0.63 3.08
C ARG A 160 15.96 0.52 1.68
N GLU A 161 15.79 -0.64 1.03
CA GLU A 161 16.22 -0.85 -0.36
C GLU A 161 15.62 0.21 -1.29
N LEU A 162 14.30 0.45 -1.20
CA LEU A 162 13.62 1.46 -2.02
C LEU A 162 14.10 2.89 -1.77
N CYS A 163 14.44 3.22 -0.52
CA CYS A 163 14.98 4.53 -0.16
C CYS A 163 16.41 4.74 -0.68
N ALA A 164 17.21 3.67 -0.76
CA ALA A 164 18.57 3.71 -1.30
C ALA A 164 18.57 3.93 -2.83
N ASP A 165 17.64 3.27 -3.56
CA ASP A 165 17.50 3.36 -5.01
C ASP A 165 16.91 4.71 -5.48
N ALA A 166 16.32 5.49 -4.58
CA ALA A 166 15.71 6.78 -4.89
C ALA A 166 16.69 7.97 -4.82
N LYS A 167 17.94 7.74 -4.38
CA LYS A 167 19.02 8.76 -4.31
C LYS A 167 19.83 8.80 -5.58
#